data_56358064b764e6597895d3a7b3b41a9f
#
_entry.id   56358064b764e6597895d3a7b3b41a9f
#
_cell.length_a   1.000
_cell.length_b   1.000
_cell.length_c   1.000
_cell.angle_alpha   90.00
_cell.angle_beta   90.00
_cell.angle_gamma   90.00
#
_symmetry.space_group_name_H-M   'P 1'
#
loop_
_entity.id
_entity.type
_entity.pdbx_description
1 polymer ?
#
loop_
_entity_poly.entity_id
_entity_poly.type
_entity_poly.pdbx_seq_one_letter_code
_entity_poly.pdbx_strand_id
1 'polypeptide(L)'
;MGARCQVDPVEWDRDEEPPPQLPAIARAVLDQTAIGMTYDSWRGVRERMVEPLGLVLKAGAWYLVARSEGVARIYKVANILLHETQNTQQNIQDAHFERPADFDLAAWWSAETARFEAGLRPGTAQLLATALGLKRLAQLGAYAQRAVKAAEAPDDRGWSRVSFPIETVDHAALTLLGVGPEIVVSAPEALRSRLQEMAAGIVRRCE
;
A
#
# COMPACT_ATOMS: atom_id res chain seq x y z
N MET A 1 -2.48 11.86 24.56
CA MET A 1 -1.37 10.93 24.23
C MET A 1 -1.76 10.20 22.94
N GLY A 2 -1.20 10.60 21.77
CA GLY A 2 -1.61 10.03 20.49
C GLY A 2 -1.06 8.60 20.29
N ALA A 3 -1.77 7.77 19.52
CA ALA A 3 -1.36 6.40 19.24
C ALA A 3 0.03 6.34 18.58
N ARG A 4 0.94 5.53 19.11
CA ARG A 4 2.31 5.36 18.62
C ARG A 4 2.53 4.04 17.88
N CYS A 5 1.52 3.15 17.91
CA CYS A 5 1.52 1.86 17.22
C CYS A 5 0.14 1.63 16.63
N GLN A 6 0.10 1.23 15.36
CA GLN A 6 -1.12 0.81 14.66
C GLN A 6 -0.87 -0.55 14.02
N VAL A 7 -1.84 -1.45 14.21
CA VAL A 7 -1.86 -2.77 13.60
C VAL A 7 -2.91 -2.75 12.48
N ASP A 8 -2.50 -3.09 11.27
CA ASP A 8 -3.38 -3.27 10.11
C ASP A 8 -3.25 -4.74 9.64
N PRO A 9 -4.06 -5.66 10.20
CA PRO A 9 -3.91 -7.09 9.95
C PRO A 9 -4.45 -7.45 8.57
N VAL A 10 -3.60 -7.92 7.69
CA VAL A 10 -3.97 -8.61 6.45
C VAL A 10 -3.05 -9.81 6.27
N GLU A 11 -3.67 -10.98 6.07
CA GLU A 11 -3.07 -12.30 5.79
C GLU A 11 -2.47 -13.06 6.98
N TRP A 12 -3.06 -14.26 7.21
CA TRP A 12 -2.75 -15.20 8.29
C TRP A 12 -1.54 -16.12 8.01
N ASP A 13 -0.97 -16.08 6.79
CA ASP A 13 -0.01 -17.08 6.28
C ASP A 13 1.43 -16.59 6.12
N ARG A 14 1.86 -15.53 6.82
CA ARG A 14 3.26 -15.10 6.81
C ARG A 14 3.89 -15.20 8.18
N ASP A 15 4.59 -16.30 8.42
CA ASP A 15 5.60 -16.48 9.48
C ASP A 15 6.89 -15.70 9.11
N GLU A 16 6.81 -14.38 8.95
CA GLU A 16 8.03 -13.56 8.87
C GLU A 16 8.45 -13.20 10.31
N GLU A 17 9.63 -13.66 10.73
CA GLU A 17 10.22 -13.21 11.99
C GLU A 17 10.31 -11.67 12.02
N PRO A 18 9.98 -11.04 13.17
CA PRO A 18 10.10 -9.60 13.29
C PRO A 18 11.52 -9.13 12.97
N PRO A 19 11.69 -8.05 12.20
CA PRO A 19 13.02 -7.54 11.88
C PRO A 19 13.83 -7.29 13.16
N PRO A 20 15.11 -7.71 13.23
CA PRO A 20 15.91 -7.64 14.46
C PRO A 20 16.08 -6.23 15.01
N GLN A 21 15.99 -5.20 14.17
CA GLN A 21 16.05 -3.80 14.56
C GLN A 21 14.73 -3.24 15.12
N LEU A 22 13.62 -3.98 15.01
CA LEU A 22 12.30 -3.50 15.44
C LEU A 22 12.25 -3.07 16.92
N PRO A 23 12.83 -3.81 17.90
CA PRO A 23 12.82 -3.41 19.30
C PRO A 23 13.54 -2.07 19.55
N ALA A 24 14.66 -1.84 18.88
CA ALA A 24 15.42 -0.58 19.00
C ALA A 24 14.63 0.60 18.42
N ILE A 25 14.01 0.41 17.25
CA ILE A 25 13.17 1.43 16.63
C ILE A 25 11.91 1.73 17.49
N ALA A 26 11.28 0.69 18.07
CA ALA A 26 10.13 0.87 18.95
C ALA A 26 10.50 1.69 20.20
N ARG A 27 11.65 1.43 20.78
CA ARG A 27 12.17 2.23 21.90
C ARG A 27 12.38 3.70 21.48
N ALA A 28 13.02 3.95 20.35
CA ALA A 28 13.25 5.30 19.84
C ALA A 28 11.94 6.07 19.59
N VAL A 29 10.88 5.39 19.12
CA VAL A 29 9.53 5.99 19.00
C VAL A 29 8.95 6.39 20.37
N LEU A 30 9.11 5.53 21.38
CA LEU A 30 8.59 5.79 22.73
C LEU A 30 9.36 6.90 23.44
N ASP A 31 10.69 6.87 23.34
CA ASP A 31 11.60 7.80 23.98
C ASP A 31 11.76 9.11 23.21
N GLN A 32 11.12 9.23 22.04
CA GLN A 32 11.22 10.39 21.14
C GLN A 32 12.69 10.74 20.82
N THR A 33 13.47 9.72 20.47
CA THR A 33 14.90 9.86 20.16
C THR A 33 15.12 9.67 18.67
N ALA A 34 15.81 10.64 18.05
CA ALA A 34 16.22 10.54 16.65
C ALA A 34 17.20 9.38 16.45
N ILE A 35 17.12 8.72 15.31
CA ILE A 35 17.96 7.59 14.96
C ILE A 35 18.72 7.84 13.64
N GLY A 36 20.00 7.46 13.63
CA GLY A 36 20.79 7.34 12.42
C GLY A 36 20.54 5.98 11.76
N MET A 37 20.23 5.97 10.48
CA MET A 37 19.99 4.75 9.75
C MET A 37 20.50 4.83 8.32
N THR A 38 20.93 3.68 7.80
CA THR A 38 21.08 3.46 6.36
C THR A 38 19.78 2.81 5.86
N TYR A 39 19.19 3.39 4.84
CA TYR A 39 17.98 2.87 4.21
C TYR A 39 18.25 2.37 2.81
N ASP A 40 18.02 1.08 2.57
CA ASP A 40 18.12 0.48 1.26
C ASP A 40 16.76 0.55 0.55
N SER A 41 16.73 1.28 -0.56
CA SER A 41 15.54 1.46 -1.40
C SER A 41 15.86 1.19 -2.86
N TRP A 42 14.84 1.00 -3.69
CA TRP A 42 14.99 0.89 -5.15
C TRP A 42 15.72 2.08 -5.80
N ARG A 43 15.81 3.24 -5.10
CA ARG A 43 16.58 4.43 -5.50
C ARG A 43 18.03 4.40 -5.01
N GLY A 44 18.44 3.30 -4.39
CA GLY A 44 19.76 3.10 -3.79
C GLY A 44 19.78 3.32 -2.28
N VAL A 45 20.94 3.01 -1.73
CA VAL A 45 21.25 3.10 -0.30
C VAL A 45 21.52 4.54 0.09
N ARG A 46 20.94 5.00 1.20
CA ARG A 46 21.13 6.36 1.73
C ARG A 46 21.20 6.37 3.25
N GLU A 47 22.13 7.12 3.78
CA GLU A 47 22.19 7.44 5.20
C GLU A 47 21.25 8.60 5.54
N ARG A 48 20.57 8.49 6.67
CA ARG A 48 19.61 9.49 7.13
C ARG A 48 19.58 9.55 8.65
N MET A 49 19.44 10.77 9.17
CA MET A 49 18.95 11.01 10.51
C MET A 49 17.45 11.21 10.43
N VAL A 50 16.68 10.46 11.23
CA VAL A 50 15.22 10.54 11.23
C VAL A 50 14.66 10.61 12.64
N GLU A 51 13.52 11.27 12.78
CA GLU A 51 12.75 11.40 14.01
C GLU A 51 11.56 10.43 13.96
N PRO A 52 11.58 9.32 14.73
CA PRO A 52 10.56 8.29 14.71
C PRO A 52 9.22 8.79 15.24
N LEU A 53 8.20 8.85 14.40
CA LEU A 53 6.86 9.32 14.78
C LEU A 53 5.91 8.19 15.18
N GLY A 54 6.13 6.97 14.65
CA GLY A 54 5.32 5.80 14.98
C GLY A 54 5.63 4.58 14.13
N LEU A 55 5.09 3.43 14.56
CA LEU A 55 5.20 2.14 13.87
C LEU A 55 3.84 1.66 13.40
N VAL A 56 3.80 1.07 12.23
CA VAL A 56 2.60 0.46 11.63
C VAL A 56 2.92 -0.95 11.17
N LEU A 57 2.10 -1.92 11.56
CA LEU A 57 2.11 -3.26 10.98
C LEU A 57 1.04 -3.31 9.88
N LYS A 58 1.44 -3.62 8.65
CA LYS A 58 0.53 -3.79 7.52
C LYS A 58 0.93 -5.00 6.69
N ALA A 59 0.00 -5.89 6.43
CA ALA A 59 0.21 -7.11 5.63
C ALA A 59 1.47 -7.91 6.07
N GLY A 60 1.65 -8.11 7.38
CA GLY A 60 2.79 -8.83 7.96
C GLY A 60 4.10 -8.05 7.99
N ALA A 61 4.20 -6.89 7.37
CA ALA A 61 5.42 -6.08 7.35
C ALA A 61 5.34 -4.87 8.29
N TRP A 62 6.43 -4.60 9.00
CA TRP A 62 6.57 -3.41 9.84
C TRP A 62 7.07 -2.21 9.04
N TYR A 63 6.44 -1.07 9.30
CA TYR A 63 6.77 0.21 8.71
C TYR A 63 7.01 1.24 9.82
N LEU A 64 8.09 1.99 9.67
CA LEU A 64 8.39 3.16 10.47
C LEU A 64 7.87 4.40 9.75
N VAL A 65 7.05 5.19 10.44
CA VAL A 65 6.76 6.56 10.03
C VAL A 65 7.72 7.47 10.77
N ALA A 66 8.54 8.21 10.03
CA ALA A 66 9.53 9.10 10.63
C ALA A 66 9.67 10.40 9.83
N ARG A 67 9.98 11.49 10.53
CA ARG A 67 10.27 12.78 9.93
C ARG A 67 11.76 12.85 9.58
N SER A 68 12.06 13.20 8.34
CA SER A 68 13.40 13.47 7.85
C SER A 68 13.37 14.79 7.08
N GLU A 69 14.26 15.73 7.46
CA GLU A 69 14.29 17.07 6.84
C GLU A 69 12.91 17.78 6.89
N GLY A 70 12.20 17.65 8.01
CA GLY A 70 10.90 18.27 8.22
C GLY A 70 9.71 17.55 7.55
N VAL A 71 9.94 16.49 6.76
CA VAL A 71 8.90 15.76 6.03
C VAL A 71 8.73 14.35 6.59
N ALA A 72 7.49 13.98 6.93
CA ALA A 72 7.16 12.62 7.34
C ALA A 72 7.18 11.66 6.14
N ARG A 73 7.80 10.50 6.31
CA ARG A 73 7.97 9.46 5.28
C ARG A 73 7.77 8.08 5.88
N ILE A 74 7.48 7.11 5.01
CA ILE A 74 7.34 5.70 5.36
C ILE A 74 8.61 4.95 5.00
N TYR A 75 9.10 4.13 5.94
CA TYR A 75 10.26 3.27 5.76
C TYR A 75 9.89 1.84 6.13
N LYS A 76 10.13 0.86 5.25
CA LYS A 76 9.96 -0.57 5.59
C LYS A 76 11.06 -0.94 6.58
N VAL A 77 10.70 -1.45 7.76
CA VAL A 77 11.66 -1.72 8.84
C VAL A 77 12.72 -2.72 8.41
N ALA A 78 12.34 -3.75 7.64
CA ALA A 78 13.28 -4.75 7.12
C ALA A 78 14.41 -4.16 6.24
N ASN A 79 14.20 -2.97 5.67
CA ASN A 79 15.20 -2.30 4.82
C ASN A 79 16.03 -1.25 5.59
N ILE A 80 15.89 -1.19 6.91
CA ILE A 80 16.63 -0.26 7.77
C ILE A 80 17.83 -1.00 8.36
N LEU A 81 19.00 -0.41 8.22
CA LEU A 81 20.20 -0.75 9.00
C LEU A 81 20.46 0.41 9.98
N LEU A 82 20.35 0.11 11.27
CA LEU A 82 20.62 1.12 12.29
C LEU A 82 22.12 1.34 12.41
N HIS A 83 22.53 2.59 12.52
CA HIS A 83 23.89 2.93 12.89
C HIS A 83 24.04 2.77 14.40
N GLU A 84 25.14 2.15 14.84
CA GLU A 84 25.50 2.16 16.24
C GLU A 84 25.75 3.63 16.63
N THR A 85 24.85 4.17 17.44
CA THR A 85 25.09 5.47 18.05
C THR A 85 26.27 5.29 18.99
N GLN A 86 27.41 5.88 18.67
CA GLN A 86 28.50 5.99 19.63
C GLN A 86 27.99 6.76 20.83
N ASN A 87 27.73 5.99 21.89
CA ASN A 87 27.13 6.42 23.16
C ASN A 87 28.10 7.37 23.91
N THR A 88 28.15 8.61 23.50
CA THR A 88 28.65 9.67 24.38
C THR A 88 27.40 10.32 25.01
N GLN A 89 27.36 10.47 26.33
CA GLN A 89 26.23 11.05 27.07
C GLN A 89 25.74 12.40 26.50
N GLN A 90 26.58 13.11 25.80
CA GLN A 90 26.30 14.37 25.12
C GLN A 90 25.43 14.20 23.86
N ASN A 91 25.53 13.07 23.17
CA ASN A 91 24.76 12.80 21.95
C ASN A 91 23.31 12.35 22.22
N ILE A 92 22.98 11.97 23.47
CA ILE A 92 21.61 11.51 23.83
C ILE A 92 20.67 12.72 24.00
N GLN A 93 21.15 13.85 24.50
CA GLN A 93 20.36 15.07 24.63
C GLN A 93 20.09 15.74 23.27
N ASP A 94 21.07 15.71 22.36
CA ASP A 94 20.95 16.28 21.02
C ASP A 94 20.10 15.40 20.08
N ALA A 95 19.85 14.14 20.45
CA ALA A 95 19.04 13.21 19.69
C ALA A 95 17.55 13.23 20.07
N HIS A 96 17.17 13.89 21.17
CA HIS A 96 15.78 14.01 21.56
C HIS A 96 15.05 15.01 20.66
N PHE A 97 13.86 14.62 20.18
CA PHE A 97 13.00 15.49 19.38
C PHE A 97 11.61 15.58 19.99
N GLU A 98 10.93 16.67 19.71
CA GLU A 98 9.56 16.86 20.13
C GLU A 98 8.61 16.36 19.03
N ARG A 99 7.84 15.31 19.37
CA ARG A 99 6.80 14.80 18.47
C ARG A 99 5.67 15.81 18.38
N PRO A 100 5.24 16.23 17.18
CA PRO A 100 4.12 17.17 17.05
C PRO A 100 2.88 16.66 17.80
N ALA A 101 2.30 17.51 18.64
CA ALA A 101 1.18 17.13 19.51
C ALA A 101 -0.09 16.80 18.71
N ASP A 102 -0.23 17.39 17.54
CA ASP A 102 -1.34 17.21 16.58
C ASP A 102 -1.10 16.08 15.58
N PHE A 103 0.06 15.38 15.62
CA PHE A 103 0.33 14.29 14.71
C PHE A 103 -0.50 13.05 15.06
N ASP A 104 -1.51 12.76 14.23
CA ASP A 104 -2.29 11.53 14.27
C ASP A 104 -1.69 10.50 13.29
N LEU A 105 -1.08 9.46 13.83
CA LEU A 105 -0.44 8.40 13.05
C LEU A 105 -1.45 7.67 12.15
N ALA A 106 -2.65 7.39 12.66
CA ALA A 106 -3.65 6.62 11.94
C ALA A 106 -4.22 7.42 10.77
N ALA A 107 -4.59 8.66 11.02
CA ALA A 107 -5.09 9.57 9.98
C ALA A 107 -4.02 9.83 8.90
N TRP A 108 -2.78 10.11 9.32
CA TRP A 108 -1.67 10.37 8.40
C TRP A 108 -1.35 9.14 7.55
N TRP A 109 -1.26 7.95 8.16
CA TRP A 109 -1.02 6.69 7.46
C TRP A 109 -2.11 6.40 6.42
N SER A 110 -3.37 6.56 6.81
CA SER A 110 -4.51 6.35 5.92
C SER A 110 -4.47 7.29 4.70
N ALA A 111 -4.19 8.58 4.93
CA ALA A 111 -4.09 9.57 3.87
C ALA A 111 -2.91 9.29 2.93
N GLU A 112 -1.74 8.94 3.48
CA GLU A 112 -0.54 8.71 2.69
C GLU A 112 -0.63 7.41 1.88
N THR A 113 -1.18 6.33 2.46
CA THR A 113 -1.42 5.08 1.72
C THR A 113 -2.47 5.26 0.63
N ALA A 114 -3.54 6.02 0.88
CA ALA A 114 -4.53 6.34 -0.14
C ALA A 114 -3.92 7.13 -1.31
N ARG A 115 -3.05 8.11 -1.01
CA ARG A 115 -2.30 8.88 -2.03
C ARG A 115 -1.37 8.00 -2.85
N PHE A 116 -0.63 7.11 -2.17
CA PHE A 116 0.26 6.15 -2.82
C PHE A 116 -0.53 5.19 -3.73
N GLU A 117 -1.63 4.61 -3.25
CA GLU A 117 -2.50 3.73 -4.02
C GLU A 117 -3.13 4.43 -5.24
N ALA A 118 -3.55 5.69 -5.09
CA ALA A 118 -4.05 6.50 -6.20
C ALA A 118 -2.96 6.75 -7.26
N GLY A 119 -1.71 6.97 -6.83
CA GLY A 119 -0.56 7.10 -7.72
C GLY A 119 -0.19 5.81 -8.46
N LEU A 120 -0.45 4.64 -7.85
CA LEU A 120 -0.23 3.34 -8.50
C LEU A 120 -1.24 3.04 -9.62
N ARG A 121 -2.45 3.64 -9.55
CA ARG A 121 -3.56 3.38 -10.48
C ARG A 121 -4.07 4.67 -11.11
N PRO A 122 -3.25 5.29 -11.97
CA PRO A 122 -3.61 6.58 -12.59
C PRO A 122 -4.71 6.46 -13.64
N GLY A 123 -4.95 5.25 -14.15
CA GLY A 123 -5.96 4.99 -15.17
C GLY A 123 -7.31 4.55 -14.56
N THR A 124 -8.36 4.64 -15.37
CA THR A 124 -9.68 4.16 -15.03
C THR A 124 -10.27 3.37 -16.19
N ALA A 125 -10.80 2.18 -15.90
CA ALA A 125 -11.60 1.40 -16.84
C ALA A 125 -13.09 1.54 -16.50
N GLN A 126 -13.93 1.61 -17.52
CA GLN A 126 -15.38 1.53 -17.38
C GLN A 126 -15.81 0.10 -17.65
N LEU A 127 -16.41 -0.53 -16.67
CA LEU A 127 -16.86 -1.91 -16.73
C LEU A 127 -18.38 -1.98 -16.57
N LEU A 128 -18.97 -3.01 -17.19
CA LEU A 128 -20.25 -3.56 -16.77
C LEU A 128 -19.97 -4.87 -16.07
N ALA A 129 -20.61 -5.13 -14.93
CA ALA A 129 -20.39 -6.33 -14.15
C ALA A 129 -21.72 -6.91 -13.68
N THR A 130 -21.87 -8.24 -13.75
CA THR A 130 -22.98 -8.96 -13.11
C THR A 130 -22.79 -8.97 -11.58
N ALA A 131 -23.81 -9.42 -10.84
CA ALA A 131 -23.69 -9.60 -9.39
C ALA A 131 -22.52 -10.52 -9.00
N LEU A 132 -22.26 -11.58 -9.80
CA LEU A 132 -21.10 -12.45 -9.60
C LEU A 132 -19.78 -11.75 -9.98
N GLY A 133 -19.78 -10.95 -11.05
CA GLY A 133 -18.66 -10.14 -11.46
C GLY A 133 -18.25 -9.14 -10.37
N LEU A 134 -19.22 -8.46 -9.74
CA LEU A 134 -18.96 -7.58 -8.60
C LEU A 134 -18.30 -8.31 -7.42
N LYS A 135 -18.78 -9.51 -7.09
CA LYS A 135 -18.17 -10.33 -6.03
C LYS A 135 -16.74 -10.72 -6.35
N ARG A 136 -16.44 -11.12 -7.59
CA ARG A 136 -15.09 -11.48 -8.02
C ARG A 136 -14.17 -10.25 -8.06
N LEU A 137 -14.65 -9.11 -8.58
CA LEU A 137 -13.91 -7.85 -8.55
C LEU A 137 -13.53 -7.45 -7.12
N ALA A 138 -14.46 -7.57 -6.15
CA ALA A 138 -14.19 -7.23 -4.76
C ALA A 138 -13.06 -8.05 -4.12
N GLN A 139 -12.76 -9.25 -4.63
CA GLN A 139 -11.66 -10.10 -4.16
C GLN A 139 -10.27 -9.61 -4.61
N LEU A 140 -10.21 -8.71 -5.57
CA LEU A 140 -8.93 -8.17 -6.09
C LEU A 140 -8.25 -7.17 -5.13
N GLY A 141 -8.86 -6.89 -3.97
CA GLY A 141 -8.27 -6.05 -2.93
C GLY A 141 -9.08 -4.79 -2.59
N ALA A 142 -8.57 -4.02 -1.64
CA ALA A 142 -9.29 -2.89 -1.07
C ALA A 142 -9.71 -1.82 -2.10
N TYR A 143 -8.86 -1.55 -3.11
CA TYR A 143 -9.17 -0.61 -4.19
C TYR A 143 -10.38 -1.05 -5.02
N ALA A 144 -10.45 -2.35 -5.32
CA ALA A 144 -11.54 -2.94 -6.07
C ALA A 144 -12.84 -2.99 -5.24
N GLN A 145 -12.74 -3.26 -3.94
CA GLN A 145 -13.89 -3.18 -3.02
C GLN A 145 -14.49 -1.77 -2.98
N ARG A 146 -13.64 -0.72 -2.98
CA ARG A 146 -14.12 0.68 -3.06
C ARG A 146 -14.85 0.95 -4.38
N ALA A 147 -14.29 0.49 -5.50
CA ALA A 147 -14.92 0.64 -6.81
C ALA A 147 -16.27 -0.09 -6.89
N VAL A 148 -16.35 -1.31 -6.36
CA VAL A 148 -17.60 -2.09 -6.30
C VAL A 148 -18.65 -1.42 -5.39
N LYS A 149 -18.25 -0.87 -4.25
CA LYS A 149 -19.17 -0.12 -3.36
C LYS A 149 -19.72 1.14 -4.01
N ALA A 150 -18.99 1.75 -4.93
CA ALA A 150 -19.38 2.93 -5.69
C ALA A 150 -20.07 2.60 -7.02
N ALA A 151 -20.30 1.31 -7.32
CA ALA A 151 -20.97 0.88 -8.53
C ALA A 151 -22.42 1.38 -8.60
N GLU A 152 -22.89 1.64 -9.80
CA GLU A 152 -24.30 1.98 -10.03
C GLU A 152 -25.21 0.80 -9.72
N ALA A 153 -26.49 1.09 -9.44
CA ALA A 153 -27.49 0.05 -9.31
C ALA A 153 -27.59 -0.77 -10.61
N PRO A 154 -27.93 -2.07 -10.52
CA PRO A 154 -28.04 -2.90 -11.70
C PRO A 154 -29.15 -2.43 -12.64
N ASP A 155 -28.90 -2.53 -13.93
CA ASP A 155 -29.89 -2.30 -14.97
C ASP A 155 -30.91 -3.45 -15.04
N ASP A 156 -31.88 -3.35 -15.96
CA ASP A 156 -32.94 -4.37 -16.17
C ASP A 156 -32.40 -5.75 -16.58
N ARG A 157 -31.14 -5.80 -17.01
CA ARG A 157 -30.44 -7.04 -17.38
C ARG A 157 -29.53 -7.56 -16.25
N GLY A 158 -29.49 -6.88 -15.10
CA GLY A 158 -28.69 -7.25 -13.94
C GLY A 158 -27.22 -6.84 -14.04
N TRP A 159 -26.86 -5.86 -14.90
CA TRP A 159 -25.52 -5.34 -15.06
C TRP A 159 -25.35 -4.00 -14.34
N SER A 160 -24.31 -3.88 -13.55
CA SER A 160 -23.92 -2.65 -12.86
C SER A 160 -22.72 -1.99 -13.53
N ARG A 161 -22.75 -0.66 -13.65
CA ARG A 161 -21.59 0.12 -14.12
C ARG A 161 -20.60 0.32 -12.99
N VAL A 162 -19.30 0.11 -13.29
CA VAL A 162 -18.20 0.24 -12.34
C VAL A 162 -17.09 1.06 -12.96
N SER A 163 -16.70 2.16 -12.31
CA SER A 163 -15.45 2.87 -12.59
C SER A 163 -14.32 2.18 -11.85
N PHE A 164 -13.50 1.41 -12.57
CA PHE A 164 -12.48 0.54 -11.99
C PHE A 164 -11.08 1.11 -12.17
N PRO A 165 -10.30 1.36 -11.07
CA PRO A 165 -8.96 1.92 -11.18
C PRO A 165 -7.97 0.88 -11.72
N ILE A 166 -7.13 1.30 -12.67
CA ILE A 166 -6.14 0.44 -13.33
C ILE A 166 -4.75 1.08 -13.31
N GLU A 167 -3.71 0.26 -13.22
CA GLU A 167 -2.31 0.68 -13.28
C GLU A 167 -1.87 0.90 -14.73
N THR A 168 -1.89 -0.18 -15.51
CA THR A 168 -1.61 -0.20 -16.95
C THR A 168 -2.65 -1.08 -17.64
N VAL A 169 -2.75 -0.96 -18.96
CA VAL A 169 -3.65 -1.78 -19.78
C VAL A 169 -3.29 -3.26 -19.66
N ASP A 170 -2.01 -3.60 -19.73
CA ASP A 170 -1.55 -4.99 -19.65
C ASP A 170 -1.83 -5.63 -18.28
N HIS A 171 -1.52 -4.92 -17.19
CA HIS A 171 -1.78 -5.41 -15.84
C HIS A 171 -3.29 -5.57 -15.58
N ALA A 172 -4.08 -4.59 -16.02
CA ALA A 172 -5.54 -4.65 -15.91
C ALA A 172 -6.12 -5.83 -16.72
N ALA A 173 -5.62 -6.07 -17.92
CA ALA A 173 -6.07 -7.20 -18.75
C ALA A 173 -5.79 -8.54 -18.07
N LEU A 174 -4.58 -8.74 -17.52
CA LEU A 174 -4.22 -9.94 -16.76
C LEU A 174 -5.16 -10.15 -15.57
N THR A 175 -5.38 -9.08 -14.80
CA THR A 175 -6.21 -9.13 -13.59
C THR A 175 -7.68 -9.43 -13.92
N LEU A 176 -8.23 -8.72 -14.91
CA LEU A 176 -9.63 -8.82 -15.28
C LEU A 176 -9.97 -10.10 -16.04
N LEU A 177 -8.99 -10.72 -16.70
CA LEU A 177 -9.18 -12.03 -17.34
C LEU A 177 -9.64 -13.11 -16.35
N GLY A 178 -9.13 -13.05 -15.10
CA GLY A 178 -9.53 -13.96 -14.03
C GLY A 178 -10.96 -13.75 -13.53
N VAL A 179 -11.59 -12.61 -13.81
CA VAL A 179 -13.01 -12.37 -13.49
C VAL A 179 -13.93 -13.12 -14.47
N GLY A 180 -13.44 -13.39 -15.66
CA GLY A 180 -14.13 -14.18 -16.69
C GLY A 180 -15.28 -13.43 -17.38
N PRO A 181 -16.33 -14.14 -17.85
CA PRO A 181 -17.40 -13.56 -18.67
C PRO A 181 -18.37 -12.67 -17.88
N GLU A 182 -18.14 -12.52 -16.60
CA GLU A 182 -19.00 -11.76 -15.69
C GLU A 182 -18.78 -10.25 -15.76
N ILE A 183 -17.86 -9.80 -16.62
CA ILE A 183 -17.58 -8.40 -16.89
C ILE A 183 -17.51 -8.10 -18.37
N VAL A 184 -17.86 -6.87 -18.72
CA VAL A 184 -17.64 -6.29 -20.05
C VAL A 184 -16.84 -5.00 -19.88
N VAL A 185 -15.73 -4.86 -20.61
CA VAL A 185 -14.95 -3.61 -20.65
C VAL A 185 -15.57 -2.67 -21.67
N SER A 186 -16.12 -1.54 -21.22
CA SER A 186 -16.68 -0.51 -22.08
C SER A 186 -15.62 0.48 -22.54
N ALA A 187 -14.67 0.82 -21.67
CA ALA A 187 -13.53 1.71 -21.95
C ALA A 187 -12.36 1.37 -21.00
N PRO A 188 -11.10 1.66 -21.38
CA PRO A 188 -10.67 2.11 -22.72
C PRO A 188 -10.66 0.99 -23.75
N GLU A 189 -10.70 1.35 -25.04
CA GLU A 189 -10.64 0.41 -26.18
C GLU A 189 -9.40 -0.49 -26.12
N ALA A 190 -8.24 0.08 -25.78
CA ALA A 190 -6.98 -0.65 -25.67
C ALA A 190 -7.08 -1.83 -24.67
N LEU A 191 -7.78 -1.66 -23.54
CA LEU A 191 -7.98 -2.72 -22.56
C LEU A 191 -8.90 -3.80 -23.08
N ARG A 192 -9.97 -3.43 -23.79
CA ARG A 192 -10.90 -4.38 -24.42
C ARG A 192 -10.18 -5.24 -25.45
N SER A 193 -9.43 -4.62 -26.36
CA SER A 193 -8.63 -5.31 -27.38
C SER A 193 -7.61 -6.25 -26.75
N ARG A 194 -6.92 -5.80 -25.69
CA ARG A 194 -5.93 -6.61 -24.99
C ARG A 194 -6.54 -7.86 -24.35
N LEU A 195 -7.68 -7.72 -23.71
CA LEU A 195 -8.44 -8.85 -23.15
C LEU A 195 -8.85 -9.85 -24.22
N GLN A 196 -9.35 -9.37 -25.37
CA GLN A 196 -9.73 -10.23 -26.49
C GLN A 196 -8.55 -11.01 -27.04
N GLU A 197 -7.39 -10.37 -27.23
CA GLU A 197 -6.15 -11.03 -27.67
C GLU A 197 -5.74 -12.14 -26.71
N MET A 198 -5.76 -11.87 -25.40
CA MET A 198 -5.37 -12.82 -24.36
C MET A 198 -6.34 -14.01 -24.32
N ALA A 199 -7.65 -13.75 -24.34
CA ALA A 199 -8.67 -14.80 -24.37
C ALA A 199 -8.54 -15.69 -25.61
N ALA A 200 -8.39 -15.09 -26.80
CA ALA A 200 -8.16 -15.81 -28.04
C ALA A 200 -6.86 -16.63 -28.01
N GLY A 201 -5.81 -16.11 -27.35
CA GLY A 201 -4.56 -16.83 -27.16
C GLY A 201 -4.72 -18.09 -26.29
N ILE A 202 -5.57 -18.03 -25.26
CA ILE A 202 -5.89 -19.17 -24.41
C ILE A 202 -6.66 -20.21 -25.20
N VAL A 203 -7.72 -19.82 -25.92
CA VAL A 203 -8.54 -20.74 -26.73
C VAL A 203 -7.67 -21.52 -27.71
N ARG A 204 -6.81 -20.83 -28.49
CA ARG A 204 -5.91 -21.48 -29.45
C ARG A 204 -4.93 -22.50 -28.86
N ARG A 205 -4.66 -22.44 -27.56
CA ARG A 205 -3.76 -23.39 -26.87
C ARG A 205 -4.50 -24.55 -26.22
N CYS A 206 -5.82 -24.48 -26.15
CA CYS A 206 -6.68 -25.54 -25.62
C CYS A 206 -7.29 -26.41 -26.75
N GLU A 207 -7.12 -26.01 -28.01
CA GLU A 207 -7.47 -26.80 -29.21
C GLU A 207 -6.29 -27.69 -29.65
#